data_a02ff35d12fc5c1908c447dfdc6ef70a
#
_entry.id   a02ff35d12fc5c1908c447dfdc6ef70a
#
_cell.length_a   1.000
_cell.length_b   1.000
_cell.length_c   1.000
_cell.angle_alpha   90.00
_cell.angle_beta   90.00
_cell.angle_gamma   90.00
#
_symmetry.space_group_name_H-M   'P 1'
#
loop_
_entity.id
_entity.type
_entity.pdbx_description
1 polymer ?
#
loop_
_entity_poly.entity_id
_entity_poly.type
_entity_poly.pdbx_seq_one_letter_code
_entity_poly.pdbx_strand_id
1 'polypeptide(L)'
;PAVETLSDRFPNTQFILFDDPSVALLTVTSIIFAETQGAYLAGAAAALASKSGKVAMIVNEKQSKLFWNGFNVGVRNTKKSVKASIAFANINYAATARDLIDSGVDVIYLGIRGSSTDVLDEITKQNISKNRKKNTPMAYLISVTPDQFLRVTPQSKEFLLARIEKRVDTAVFNLASAAVSGSQYLDIIDEGLGIYGHRFGISDDGITIDIRSK
;
A
#
# COMPACT_ATOMS: atom_id res chain seq x y z
N PRO A 1 -12.13 2.38 -23.96
CA PRO A 1 -12.37 3.06 -22.67
C PRO A 1 -12.87 4.49 -22.85
N ALA A 2 -13.53 5.08 -21.84
CA ALA A 2 -14.09 6.42 -21.96
C ALA A 2 -13.05 7.48 -22.32
N VAL A 3 -11.82 7.35 -21.83
CA VAL A 3 -10.74 8.31 -22.11
C VAL A 3 -10.29 8.27 -23.58
N GLU A 4 -10.31 7.14 -24.24
CA GLU A 4 -9.99 7.05 -25.70
C GLU A 4 -11.01 7.84 -26.51
N THR A 5 -12.30 7.61 -26.25
CA THR A 5 -13.38 8.37 -26.93
C THR A 5 -13.28 9.88 -26.65
N LEU A 6 -12.88 10.25 -25.43
CA LEU A 6 -12.69 11.67 -25.09
C LEU A 6 -11.44 12.25 -25.76
N SER A 7 -10.36 11.50 -25.86
CA SER A 7 -9.13 11.89 -26.55
C SER A 7 -9.40 12.16 -28.04
N ASP A 8 -10.14 11.31 -28.69
CA ASP A 8 -10.54 11.51 -30.10
C ASP A 8 -11.41 12.77 -30.27
N ARG A 9 -12.31 13.02 -29.32
CA ARG A 9 -13.21 14.18 -29.35
C ARG A 9 -12.52 15.48 -29.01
N PHE A 10 -11.46 15.44 -28.18
CA PHE A 10 -10.73 16.60 -27.69
C PHE A 10 -9.22 16.45 -27.93
N PRO A 11 -8.75 16.47 -29.18
CA PRO A 11 -7.36 16.14 -29.54
C PRO A 11 -6.31 17.13 -29.01
N ASN A 12 -6.74 18.31 -28.56
CA ASN A 12 -5.88 19.33 -27.98
C ASN A 12 -5.91 19.32 -26.43
N THR A 13 -6.53 18.29 -25.83
CA THR A 13 -6.62 18.15 -24.38
C THR A 13 -5.72 17.02 -23.93
N GLN A 14 -4.86 17.29 -22.96
CA GLN A 14 -4.07 16.26 -22.29
C GLN A 14 -4.90 15.62 -21.18
N PHE A 15 -5.01 14.30 -21.20
CA PHE A 15 -5.70 13.51 -20.17
C PHE A 15 -4.68 12.86 -19.24
N ILE A 16 -5.04 12.71 -17.97
CA ILE A 16 -4.22 12.04 -16.97
C ILE A 16 -5.01 10.89 -16.37
N LEU A 17 -4.43 9.69 -16.36
CA LEU A 17 -4.98 8.51 -15.71
C LEU A 17 -4.13 8.17 -14.48
N PHE A 18 -4.79 7.90 -13.36
CA PHE A 18 -4.13 7.44 -12.14
C PHE A 18 -4.33 5.95 -11.93
N ASP A 19 -3.24 5.22 -11.64
CA ASP A 19 -3.22 3.77 -11.41
C ASP A 19 -3.75 2.93 -12.60
N ASP A 20 -3.81 3.49 -13.80
CA ASP A 20 -4.29 2.79 -14.99
C ASP A 20 -3.33 3.01 -16.17
N PRO A 21 -2.42 2.06 -16.43
CA PRO A 21 -1.52 2.08 -17.58
C PRO A 21 -2.10 1.34 -18.80
N SER A 22 -3.41 1.28 -18.97
CA SER A 22 -4.04 0.49 -20.04
C SER A 22 -4.17 1.25 -21.36
N VAL A 23 -3.91 2.56 -21.40
CA VAL A 23 -4.16 3.41 -22.56
C VAL A 23 -2.86 3.94 -23.14
N ALA A 24 -2.57 3.57 -24.39
CA ALA A 24 -1.39 3.96 -25.16
C ALA A 24 -1.74 5.05 -26.17
N LEU A 25 -1.94 6.28 -25.73
CA LEU A 25 -2.22 7.46 -26.57
C LEU A 25 -1.31 8.62 -26.16
N LEU A 26 -0.82 9.40 -27.14
CA LEU A 26 0.04 10.56 -26.87
C LEU A 26 -0.67 11.68 -26.07
N THR A 27 -1.99 11.72 -26.13
CA THR A 27 -2.83 12.66 -25.38
C THR A 27 -3.16 12.16 -23.97
N VAL A 28 -2.66 10.97 -23.57
CA VAL A 28 -2.92 10.35 -22.28
C VAL A 28 -1.61 10.12 -21.55
N THR A 29 -1.47 10.70 -20.37
CA THR A 29 -0.35 10.46 -19.44
C THR A 29 -0.82 9.54 -18.33
N SER A 30 -0.21 8.38 -18.20
CA SER A 30 -0.50 7.42 -17.13
C SER A 30 0.38 7.68 -15.92
N ILE A 31 -0.23 7.88 -14.78
CA ILE A 31 0.44 8.04 -13.49
C ILE A 31 0.27 6.78 -12.67
N ILE A 32 1.37 6.14 -12.36
CA ILE A 32 1.40 4.95 -11.53
C ILE A 32 2.30 5.16 -10.32
N PHE A 33 2.08 4.38 -9.27
CA PHE A 33 2.87 4.48 -8.04
C PHE A 33 3.72 3.23 -7.85
N ALA A 34 4.92 3.42 -7.32
CA ALA A 34 5.88 2.34 -7.07
C ALA A 34 5.48 1.52 -5.82
N GLU A 35 4.38 0.77 -5.91
CA GLU A 35 3.78 0.01 -4.80
C GLU A 35 4.75 -0.97 -4.14
N THR A 36 5.71 -1.52 -4.92
CA THR A 36 6.79 -2.37 -4.37
C THR A 36 7.65 -1.61 -3.36
N GLN A 37 7.91 -0.31 -3.59
CA GLN A 37 8.64 0.54 -2.64
C GLN A 37 7.81 0.79 -1.37
N GLY A 38 6.51 1.01 -1.51
CA GLY A 38 5.60 1.10 -0.36
C GLY A 38 5.57 -0.18 0.47
N ALA A 39 5.52 -1.33 -0.20
CA ALA A 39 5.60 -2.62 0.48
C ALA A 39 6.96 -2.83 1.18
N TYR A 40 8.06 -2.34 0.61
CA TYR A 40 9.37 -2.34 1.26
C TYR A 40 9.35 -1.53 2.57
N LEU A 41 8.79 -0.31 2.55
CA LEU A 41 8.65 0.51 3.76
C LEU A 41 7.79 -0.20 4.82
N ALA A 42 6.69 -0.84 4.40
CA ALA A 42 5.86 -1.63 5.30
C ALA A 42 6.64 -2.80 5.93
N GLY A 43 7.47 -3.50 5.14
CA GLY A 43 8.32 -4.58 5.64
C GLY A 43 9.37 -4.10 6.63
N ALA A 44 10.01 -2.97 6.35
CA ALA A 44 10.98 -2.34 7.25
C ALA A 44 10.33 -1.93 8.59
N ALA A 45 9.18 -1.25 8.53
CA ALA A 45 8.43 -0.85 9.72
C ALA A 45 7.97 -2.07 10.53
N ALA A 46 7.46 -3.11 9.86
CA ALA A 46 7.05 -4.34 10.52
C ALA A 46 8.22 -5.01 11.26
N ALA A 47 9.39 -5.08 10.63
CA ALA A 47 10.58 -5.69 11.22
C ALA A 47 11.08 -4.92 12.46
N LEU A 48 11.01 -3.58 12.43
CA LEU A 48 11.39 -2.73 13.56
C LEU A 48 10.42 -2.87 14.74
N ALA A 49 9.12 -2.94 14.45
CA ALA A 49 8.08 -2.98 15.47
C ALA A 49 7.88 -4.36 16.09
N SER A 50 8.18 -5.43 15.36
CA SER A 50 7.92 -6.80 15.82
C SER A 50 8.72 -7.17 17.05
N LYS A 51 7.99 -7.66 18.06
CA LYS A 51 8.52 -8.24 19.32
C LYS A 51 8.54 -9.76 19.26
N SER A 52 7.63 -10.39 18.49
CA SER A 52 7.59 -11.85 18.34
C SER A 52 8.65 -12.37 17.34
N GLY A 53 9.19 -11.51 16.50
CA GLY A 53 10.05 -11.90 15.38
C GLY A 53 9.30 -12.52 14.20
N LYS A 54 7.97 -12.44 14.18
CA LYS A 54 7.11 -12.97 13.12
C LYS A 54 6.20 -11.87 12.58
N VAL A 55 6.33 -11.59 11.30
CA VAL A 55 5.48 -10.63 10.60
C VAL A 55 4.82 -11.28 9.39
N ALA A 56 3.68 -10.80 8.98
CA ALA A 56 2.97 -11.37 7.84
C ALA A 56 2.40 -10.29 6.92
N MET A 57 2.22 -10.66 5.65
CA MET A 57 1.46 -9.88 4.70
C MET A 57 0.19 -10.65 4.30
N ILE A 58 -0.95 -9.98 4.33
CA ILE A 58 -2.19 -10.48 3.72
C ILE A 58 -2.37 -9.80 2.37
N VAL A 59 -2.59 -10.58 1.32
CA VAL A 59 -2.72 -10.10 -0.05
C VAL A 59 -3.62 -11.02 -0.87
N ASN A 60 -4.21 -10.52 -1.97
CA ASN A 60 -4.84 -11.38 -2.96
C ASN A 60 -3.79 -11.96 -3.94
N GLU A 61 -4.11 -13.08 -4.59
CA GLU A 61 -3.17 -13.76 -5.48
C GLU A 61 -2.70 -12.89 -6.65
N LYS A 62 -3.58 -12.06 -7.22
CA LYS A 62 -3.27 -11.24 -8.40
C LYS A 62 -2.19 -10.19 -8.11
N GLN A 63 -2.12 -9.69 -6.89
CA GLN A 63 -1.20 -8.63 -6.49
C GLN A 63 0.02 -9.16 -5.71
N SER A 64 0.05 -10.46 -5.43
CA SER A 64 1.01 -11.07 -4.51
C SER A 64 2.48 -10.81 -4.86
N LYS A 65 2.88 -11.01 -6.12
CA LYS A 65 4.29 -10.86 -6.52
C LYS A 65 4.80 -9.43 -6.31
N LEU A 66 3.97 -8.44 -6.64
CA LEU A 66 4.35 -7.03 -6.55
C LEU A 66 4.63 -6.61 -5.09
N PHE A 67 3.72 -6.95 -4.20
CA PHE A 67 3.82 -6.55 -2.80
C PHE A 67 4.78 -7.43 -2.00
N TRP A 68 4.77 -8.75 -2.24
CA TRP A 68 5.60 -9.68 -1.48
C TRP A 68 7.09 -9.41 -1.63
N ASN A 69 7.56 -9.18 -2.85
CA ASN A 69 8.98 -8.90 -3.07
C ASN A 69 9.44 -7.68 -2.27
N GLY A 70 8.70 -6.58 -2.33
CA GLY A 70 9.00 -5.38 -1.56
C GLY A 70 8.99 -5.66 -0.05
N PHE A 71 7.90 -6.21 0.47
CA PHE A 71 7.73 -6.49 1.89
C PHE A 71 8.82 -7.41 2.45
N ASN A 72 9.07 -8.55 1.79
CA ASN A 72 10.06 -9.50 2.25
C ASN A 72 11.49 -8.93 2.24
N VAL A 73 11.84 -8.16 1.21
CA VAL A 73 13.15 -7.49 1.14
C VAL A 73 13.27 -6.42 2.23
N GLY A 74 12.21 -5.64 2.46
CA GLY A 74 12.15 -4.65 3.55
C GLY A 74 12.40 -5.28 4.92
N VAL A 75 11.73 -6.40 5.22
CA VAL A 75 11.95 -7.15 6.47
C VAL A 75 13.39 -7.63 6.59
N ARG A 76 13.90 -8.31 5.57
CA ARG A 76 15.24 -8.93 5.60
C ARG A 76 16.37 -7.93 5.69
N ASN A 77 16.26 -6.80 5.00
CA ASN A 77 17.28 -5.75 5.04
C ASN A 77 17.30 -4.99 6.36
N THR A 78 16.16 -4.93 7.04
CA THR A 78 16.04 -4.20 8.31
C THR A 78 16.44 -5.06 9.51
N LYS A 79 15.93 -6.28 9.60
CA LYS A 79 16.21 -7.16 10.76
C LYS A 79 16.15 -8.63 10.36
N LYS A 80 17.32 -9.24 10.11
CA LYS A 80 17.46 -10.61 9.62
C LYS A 80 16.84 -11.68 10.53
N SER A 81 16.68 -11.40 11.84
CA SER A 81 16.07 -12.32 12.78
C SER A 81 14.54 -12.39 12.69
N VAL A 82 13.91 -11.42 12.02
CA VAL A 82 12.45 -11.39 11.82
C VAL A 82 12.09 -12.23 10.60
N LYS A 83 11.09 -13.10 10.76
CA LYS A 83 10.58 -13.96 9.70
C LYS A 83 9.32 -13.36 9.09
N ALA A 84 9.34 -13.15 7.79
CA ALA A 84 8.19 -12.73 7.01
C ALA A 84 7.44 -13.94 6.46
N SER A 85 6.12 -13.89 6.46
CA SER A 85 5.22 -14.84 5.81
C SER A 85 4.18 -14.13 4.96
N ILE A 86 3.57 -14.86 4.02
CA ILE A 86 2.50 -14.38 3.16
C ILE A 86 1.25 -15.23 3.40
N ALA A 87 0.11 -14.60 3.51
CA ALA A 87 -1.19 -15.24 3.55
C ALA A 87 -2.07 -14.70 2.41
N PHE A 88 -2.69 -15.62 1.69
CA PHE A 88 -3.59 -15.28 0.60
C PHE A 88 -5.03 -15.23 1.11
N ALA A 89 -5.73 -14.14 0.81
CA ALA A 89 -7.15 -14.01 1.08
C ALA A 89 -7.82 -13.23 -0.05
N ASN A 90 -8.98 -13.70 -0.49
CA ASN A 90 -9.84 -12.99 -1.45
C ASN A 90 -11.09 -12.40 -0.77
N ILE A 91 -11.49 -13.03 0.32
CA ILE A 91 -12.59 -12.63 1.22
C ILE A 91 -12.17 -13.00 2.64
N ASN A 92 -12.87 -12.48 3.63
CA ASN A 92 -12.70 -12.85 5.05
C ASN A 92 -11.29 -12.56 5.62
N TYR A 93 -10.76 -11.38 5.32
CA TYR A 93 -9.43 -10.94 5.78
C TYR A 93 -9.28 -10.94 7.31
N ALA A 94 -10.37 -10.69 8.03
CA ALA A 94 -10.39 -10.73 9.49
C ALA A 94 -10.09 -12.12 10.05
N ALA A 95 -10.64 -13.19 9.45
CA ALA A 95 -10.32 -14.56 9.86
C ALA A 95 -8.85 -14.90 9.59
N THR A 96 -8.33 -14.52 8.40
CA THR A 96 -6.91 -14.71 8.08
C THR A 96 -6.01 -13.96 9.07
N ALA A 97 -6.38 -12.75 9.48
CA ALA A 97 -5.63 -12.00 10.48
C ALA A 97 -5.64 -12.71 11.85
N ARG A 98 -6.77 -13.27 12.26
CA ARG A 98 -6.89 -14.08 13.49
C ARG A 98 -5.94 -15.27 13.47
N ASP A 99 -5.97 -16.07 12.40
CA ASP A 99 -5.12 -17.25 12.27
C ASP A 99 -3.63 -16.90 12.33
N LEU A 100 -3.24 -15.77 11.71
CA LEU A 100 -1.88 -15.26 11.79
C LEU A 100 -1.49 -14.87 13.22
N ILE A 101 -2.37 -14.17 13.95
CA ILE A 101 -2.14 -13.78 15.35
C ILE A 101 -2.01 -15.03 16.23
N ASP A 102 -2.88 -16.02 16.03
CA ASP A 102 -2.84 -17.29 16.76
C ASP A 102 -1.54 -18.07 16.51
N SER A 103 -0.93 -17.93 15.32
CA SER A 103 0.37 -18.48 14.98
C SER A 103 1.57 -17.70 15.56
N GLY A 104 1.28 -16.56 16.20
CA GLY A 104 2.27 -15.71 16.88
C GLY A 104 2.79 -14.55 16.04
N VAL A 105 2.15 -14.21 14.92
CA VAL A 105 2.42 -12.98 14.15
C VAL A 105 1.96 -11.78 14.98
N ASP A 106 2.80 -10.76 15.07
CA ASP A 106 2.48 -9.54 15.84
C ASP A 106 2.47 -8.25 14.97
N VAL A 107 2.87 -8.31 13.71
CA VAL A 107 2.64 -7.22 12.76
C VAL A 107 2.12 -7.79 11.44
N ILE A 108 0.97 -7.28 11.02
CA ILE A 108 0.31 -7.66 9.78
C ILE A 108 0.33 -6.47 8.82
N TYR A 109 0.86 -6.65 7.62
CA TYR A 109 0.71 -5.72 6.50
C TYR A 109 -0.45 -6.18 5.62
N LEU A 110 -1.46 -5.34 5.44
CA LEU A 110 -2.56 -5.60 4.54
C LEU A 110 -2.30 -4.93 3.20
N GLY A 111 -1.73 -5.69 2.26
CA GLY A 111 -1.41 -5.25 0.90
C GLY A 111 -2.61 -5.34 -0.05
N ILE A 112 -3.77 -4.83 0.38
CA ILE A 112 -5.03 -4.91 -0.38
C ILE A 112 -5.65 -3.52 -0.44
N ARG A 113 -6.06 -3.13 -1.63
CA ARG A 113 -6.83 -1.89 -1.84
C ARG A 113 -8.25 -2.08 -1.30
N GLY A 114 -8.75 -1.10 -0.58
CA GLY A 114 -10.10 -1.10 -0.03
C GLY A 114 -10.13 -0.97 1.49
N SER A 115 -11.28 -1.22 2.09
CA SER A 115 -11.44 -1.12 3.54
C SER A 115 -10.73 -2.27 4.26
N SER A 116 -9.93 -1.92 5.25
CA SER A 116 -9.26 -2.86 6.16
C SER A 116 -9.80 -2.75 7.60
N THR A 117 -10.98 -2.16 7.75
CA THR A 117 -11.60 -1.92 9.06
C THR A 117 -11.86 -3.22 9.80
N ASP A 118 -12.38 -4.23 9.10
CA ASP A 118 -12.65 -5.57 9.64
C ASP A 118 -11.39 -6.27 10.18
N VAL A 119 -10.25 -6.10 9.51
CA VAL A 119 -8.96 -6.63 9.98
C VAL A 119 -8.50 -5.90 11.23
N LEU A 120 -8.61 -4.57 11.25
CA LEU A 120 -8.22 -3.78 12.41
C LEU A 120 -9.14 -4.04 13.62
N ASP A 121 -10.42 -4.22 13.39
CA ASP A 121 -11.38 -4.59 14.43
C ASP A 121 -11.08 -5.98 15.00
N GLU A 122 -10.72 -6.95 14.17
CA GLU A 122 -10.30 -8.27 14.64
C GLU A 122 -8.99 -8.19 15.45
N ILE A 123 -7.98 -7.44 14.98
CA ILE A 123 -6.74 -7.19 15.74
C ILE A 123 -7.07 -6.57 17.10
N THR A 124 -7.94 -5.56 17.11
CA THR A 124 -8.38 -4.89 18.35
C THR A 124 -9.01 -5.90 19.31
N LYS A 125 -9.96 -6.70 18.81
CA LYS A 125 -10.65 -7.74 19.58
C LYS A 125 -9.66 -8.75 20.20
N GLN A 126 -8.69 -9.22 19.42
CA GLN A 126 -7.65 -10.15 19.91
C GLN A 126 -6.78 -9.51 20.98
N ASN A 127 -6.39 -8.25 20.80
CA ASN A 127 -5.54 -7.54 21.73
C ASN A 127 -6.21 -7.26 23.10
N ILE A 128 -7.50 -6.94 23.11
CA ILE A 128 -8.26 -6.64 24.33
C ILE A 128 -8.95 -7.85 24.95
N SER A 129 -8.84 -9.02 24.34
CA SER A 129 -9.48 -10.26 24.82
C SER A 129 -9.00 -10.62 26.22
N LYS A 130 -9.95 -10.91 27.11
CA LYS A 130 -9.65 -11.43 28.47
C LYS A 130 -8.95 -12.78 28.44
N ASN A 131 -9.12 -13.55 27.36
CA ASN A 131 -8.52 -14.87 27.17
C ASN A 131 -7.11 -14.81 26.55
N ARG A 132 -6.58 -13.62 26.28
CA ARG A 132 -5.26 -13.44 25.71
C ARG A 132 -4.20 -13.98 26.65
N LYS A 133 -3.31 -14.82 26.14
CA LYS A 133 -2.22 -15.41 26.95
C LYS A 133 -1.31 -14.30 27.48
N LYS A 134 -0.97 -14.40 28.77
CA LYS A 134 -0.02 -13.49 29.41
C LYS A 134 1.32 -13.52 28.67
N ASN A 135 1.90 -12.35 28.40
CA ASN A 135 3.16 -12.17 27.67
C ASN A 135 3.11 -12.39 26.14
N THR A 136 1.92 -12.55 25.54
CA THR A 136 1.82 -12.50 24.07
C THR A 136 1.99 -11.06 23.60
N PRO A 137 2.86 -10.75 22.60
CA PRO A 137 2.97 -9.39 22.05
C PRO A 137 1.64 -8.90 21.48
N MET A 138 1.34 -7.59 21.59
CA MET A 138 0.21 -6.99 20.91
C MET A 138 0.39 -7.09 19.40
N ALA A 139 -0.70 -7.34 18.68
CA ALA A 139 -0.70 -7.34 17.23
C ALA A 139 -1.02 -5.95 16.68
N TYR A 140 -0.40 -5.61 15.55
CA TYR A 140 -0.54 -4.31 14.88
C TYR A 140 -0.81 -4.47 13.40
N LEU A 141 -1.48 -3.47 12.82
CA LEU A 141 -1.75 -3.39 11.39
C LEU A 141 -0.88 -2.31 10.73
N ILE A 142 -0.36 -2.61 9.55
CA ILE A 142 0.10 -1.64 8.56
C ILE A 142 -0.87 -1.72 7.37
N SER A 143 -1.44 -0.59 6.95
CA SER A 143 -2.44 -0.54 5.89
C SER A 143 -1.99 0.28 4.69
N VAL A 144 -2.67 0.12 3.55
CA VAL A 144 -2.51 0.94 2.34
C VAL A 144 -3.74 1.82 2.09
N THR A 145 -4.73 1.80 2.98
CA THR A 145 -5.96 2.55 2.80
C THR A 145 -5.78 3.95 3.38
N PRO A 146 -5.93 5.02 2.58
CA PRO A 146 -5.88 6.38 3.10
C PRO A 146 -6.92 6.57 4.21
N ASP A 147 -7.68 7.29 4.49
CA ASP A 147 -8.78 7.59 5.42
C ASP A 147 -9.15 6.55 6.50
N GLN A 148 -8.45 5.42 6.59
CA GLN A 148 -8.78 4.38 7.57
C GLN A 148 -8.79 4.93 8.98
N PHE A 149 -7.83 5.81 9.29
CA PHE A 149 -7.75 6.41 10.61
C PHE A 149 -8.98 7.26 10.97
N LEU A 150 -9.64 7.85 9.99
CA LEU A 150 -10.85 8.66 10.23
C LEU A 150 -12.09 7.79 10.50
N ARG A 151 -12.07 6.54 10.03
CA ARG A 151 -13.24 5.63 10.04
C ARG A 151 -13.23 4.62 11.17
N VAL A 152 -12.15 4.51 11.92
CA VAL A 152 -11.99 3.52 13.00
C VAL A 152 -12.20 4.14 14.37
N THR A 153 -12.56 3.30 15.34
CA THR A 153 -12.77 3.72 16.73
C THR A 153 -11.47 4.23 17.35
N PRO A 154 -11.52 5.10 18.37
CA PRO A 154 -10.32 5.53 19.08
C PRO A 154 -9.48 4.36 19.60
N GLN A 155 -10.14 3.30 20.08
CA GLN A 155 -9.48 2.10 20.59
C GLN A 155 -8.74 1.34 19.50
N SER A 156 -9.35 1.18 18.30
CA SER A 156 -8.72 0.49 17.16
C SER A 156 -7.52 1.27 16.61
N LYS A 157 -7.54 2.61 16.74
CA LYS A 157 -6.42 3.47 16.31
C LYS A 157 -5.10 3.12 16.98
N GLU A 158 -5.12 2.63 18.20
CA GLU A 158 -3.92 2.25 18.94
C GLU A 158 -3.16 1.08 18.30
N PHE A 159 -3.86 0.26 17.51
CA PHE A 159 -3.30 -0.92 16.85
C PHE A 159 -3.00 -0.70 15.37
N LEU A 160 -3.24 0.49 14.85
CA LEU A 160 -2.77 0.91 13.53
C LEU A 160 -1.35 1.47 13.66
N LEU A 161 -0.36 0.66 13.28
CA LEU A 161 1.06 1.00 13.40
C LEU A 161 1.48 2.05 12.39
N ALA A 162 1.13 1.84 11.13
CA ALA A 162 1.50 2.73 10.03
C ALA A 162 0.54 2.59 8.85
N ARG A 163 0.62 3.57 7.95
CA ARG A 163 -0.08 3.56 6.65
C ARG A 163 0.93 3.82 5.54
N ILE A 164 0.84 3.05 4.48
CA ILE A 164 1.54 3.35 3.23
C ILE A 164 0.62 4.22 2.40
N GLU A 165 1.11 5.38 2.01
CA GLU A 165 0.31 6.38 1.30
C GLU A 165 0.83 6.59 -0.11
N LYS A 166 -0.09 6.60 -1.07
CA LYS A 166 0.13 7.13 -2.41
C LYS A 166 -0.18 8.62 -2.37
N ARG A 167 0.82 9.43 -2.59
CA ARG A 167 0.71 10.88 -2.57
C ARG A 167 0.15 11.39 -3.92
N VAL A 168 -1.15 11.12 -4.12
CA VAL A 168 -1.88 11.61 -5.30
C VAL A 168 -1.87 13.14 -5.36
N ASP A 169 -1.89 13.80 -4.21
CA ASP A 169 -1.75 15.25 -4.08
C ASP A 169 -0.42 15.76 -4.67
N THR A 170 0.70 15.12 -4.35
CA THR A 170 2.01 15.43 -4.94
C THR A 170 2.01 15.22 -6.45
N ALA A 171 1.46 14.10 -6.91
CA ALA A 171 1.38 13.81 -8.34
C ALA A 171 0.54 14.85 -9.10
N VAL A 172 -0.63 15.22 -8.58
CA VAL A 172 -1.50 16.26 -9.17
C VAL A 172 -0.79 17.61 -9.21
N PHE A 173 -0.14 18.01 -8.11
CA PHE A 173 0.61 19.27 -8.06
C PHE A 173 1.74 19.33 -9.09
N ASN A 174 2.54 18.27 -9.19
CA ASN A 174 3.66 18.20 -10.13
C ASN A 174 3.17 18.23 -11.58
N LEU A 175 2.09 17.51 -11.88
CA LEU A 175 1.49 17.51 -13.22
C LEU A 175 0.90 18.87 -13.60
N ALA A 176 0.19 19.51 -12.69
CA ALA A 176 -0.34 20.86 -12.93
C ALA A 176 0.79 21.87 -13.14
N SER A 177 1.86 21.79 -12.35
CA SER A 177 3.03 22.65 -12.51
C SER A 177 3.75 22.42 -13.83
N ALA A 178 3.88 21.15 -14.25
CA ALA A 178 4.45 20.79 -15.55
C ALA A 178 3.61 21.33 -16.71
N ALA A 179 2.29 21.19 -16.65
CA ALA A 179 1.38 21.70 -17.65
C ALA A 179 1.47 23.24 -17.80
N VAL A 180 1.57 23.97 -16.68
CA VAL A 180 1.72 25.44 -16.69
C VAL A 180 3.07 25.85 -17.30
N SER A 181 4.14 25.10 -17.05
CA SER A 181 5.47 25.35 -17.60
C SER A 181 5.65 24.87 -19.05
N GLY A 182 4.65 24.23 -19.64
CA GLY A 182 4.74 23.63 -20.97
C GLY A 182 5.58 22.35 -21.01
N SER A 183 5.90 21.77 -19.83
CA SER A 183 6.59 20.49 -19.72
C SER A 183 5.59 19.35 -19.75
N GLN A 184 6.04 18.16 -20.18
CA GLN A 184 5.22 16.96 -20.15
C GLN A 184 5.99 15.83 -19.46
N TYR A 185 5.28 15.00 -18.68
CA TYR A 185 5.81 13.73 -18.22
C TYR A 185 5.65 12.70 -19.35
N LEU A 186 6.74 12.44 -20.04
CA LEU A 186 6.78 11.51 -21.17
C LEU A 186 7.72 10.33 -20.90
N ASP A 187 7.89 9.97 -19.63
CA ASP A 187 8.62 8.76 -19.29
C ASP A 187 7.90 7.54 -19.90
N ILE A 188 8.68 6.56 -20.30
CA ILE A 188 8.14 5.31 -20.82
C ILE A 188 7.82 4.40 -19.64
N ILE A 189 6.52 4.15 -19.42
CA ILE A 189 6.06 3.20 -18.42
C ILE A 189 6.16 1.78 -18.94
N ASP A 190 5.76 1.58 -20.20
CA ASP A 190 5.85 0.30 -20.91
C ASP A 190 6.19 0.55 -22.37
N GLU A 191 7.42 0.21 -22.77
CA GLU A 191 7.93 0.40 -24.12
C GLU A 191 7.21 -0.50 -25.14
N GLY A 192 6.92 -1.74 -24.75
CA GLY A 192 6.27 -2.72 -25.63
C GLY A 192 4.83 -2.34 -25.99
N LEU A 193 4.15 -1.65 -25.10
CA LEU A 193 2.78 -1.18 -25.29
C LEU A 193 2.69 0.30 -25.70
N GLY A 194 3.81 1.03 -25.74
CA GLY A 194 3.82 2.47 -26.07
C GLY A 194 3.09 3.32 -25.02
N ILE A 195 3.16 2.93 -23.75
CA ILE A 195 2.50 3.66 -22.67
C ILE A 195 3.45 4.71 -22.11
N TYR A 196 3.02 5.96 -22.15
CA TYR A 196 3.74 7.11 -21.60
C TYR A 196 3.15 7.56 -20.29
N GLY A 197 3.99 8.14 -19.42
CA GLY A 197 3.54 8.68 -18.16
C GLY A 197 4.68 8.85 -17.16
N HIS A 198 4.38 8.69 -15.87
CA HIS A 198 5.38 8.73 -14.83
C HIS A 198 5.07 7.75 -13.70
N ARG A 199 6.14 7.14 -13.14
CA ARG A 199 6.06 6.25 -11.99
C ARG A 199 6.54 6.98 -10.75
N PHE A 200 5.60 7.46 -9.94
CA PHE A 200 5.90 8.11 -8.67
C PHE A 200 6.36 7.11 -7.61
N GLY A 201 7.55 7.33 -7.08
CA GLY A 201 8.17 6.52 -6.03
C GLY A 201 8.51 7.33 -4.79
N ILE A 202 9.40 6.78 -3.97
CA ILE A 202 9.90 7.46 -2.76
C ILE A 202 10.73 8.70 -3.13
N SER A 203 11.52 8.61 -4.20
CA SER A 203 12.35 9.73 -4.68
C SER A 203 11.56 10.95 -5.13
N ASP A 204 10.31 10.73 -5.53
CA ASP A 204 9.42 11.78 -6.04
C ASP A 204 8.37 12.20 -5.02
N ASP A 205 8.54 11.80 -3.76
CA ASP A 205 7.53 11.96 -2.70
C ASP A 205 6.15 11.36 -3.08
N GLY A 206 6.12 10.42 -4.02
CA GLY A 206 4.90 9.77 -4.50
C GLY A 206 4.43 8.62 -3.63
N ILE A 207 5.36 7.99 -2.91
CA ILE A 207 5.08 6.94 -1.91
C ILE A 207 5.70 7.35 -0.58
N THR A 208 4.91 7.30 0.46
CA THR A 208 5.38 7.59 1.83
C THR A 208 4.80 6.60 2.84
N ILE A 209 5.34 6.63 4.04
CA ILE A 209 4.82 5.91 5.20
C ILE A 209 4.49 6.90 6.32
N ASP A 210 3.25 6.89 6.77
CA ASP A 210 2.81 7.62 7.96
C ASP A 210 2.88 6.68 9.16
N ILE A 211 3.86 6.89 10.01
CA ILE A 211 4.08 6.08 11.23
C ILE A 211 3.49 6.85 12.40
N ARG A 212 2.63 6.18 13.15
CA ARG A 212 2.12 6.77 14.37
C ARG A 212 3.11 6.57 15.50
N SER A 213 3.69 7.67 15.95
CA SER A 213 4.39 7.70 17.22
C SER A 213 3.38 7.57 18.36
N LYS A 214 3.64 6.65 19.29
CA LYS A 214 2.98 6.66 20.59
C LYS A 214 3.55 7.75 21.45
#